data_f3e125fbb196f391cc787141b9d91e47
#
_entry.id   f3e125fbb196f391cc787141b9d91e47
#
_cell.length_a   1.000
_cell.length_b   1.000
_cell.length_c   1.000
_cell.angle_alpha   90.00
_cell.angle_beta   90.00
_cell.angle_gamma   90.00
#
_symmetry.space_group_name_H-M   'P 1'
#
loop_
_entity.id
_entity.type
_entity.pdbx_description
1 polymer ?
#
loop_
_entity_poly.entity_id
_entity_poly.type
_entity_poly.pdbx_seq_one_letter_code
_entity_poly.pdbx_strand_id
1 'polypeptide(L)'
;MALRINNLISDVTGFPVFAGGGPRLLGFATPDEIGVENGNLSSFPWGVWGLDGNDTIGGSSDSNERLLGNNGNDAIGGAGGNDIIYGGKDNDLLDGNEGNDVVRGDAGNDIIFGGFGNDLVRGGQGDDDLDGNEGNDFLVGDRGVDVLTGDSGGDIFVLRSNEEFGVNAADVITDFRFDEGDRIGLTDGLTELDLLFPDDNLIAYDNDGIVNDMVILNRRNGQIVGVVLNADSFELVGAFEQASPFALAINGSQFQFLA
;
A
#
# COMPACT_ATOMS: atom_id res chain seq x y z
N MET A 1 28.42 15.15 -10.45
CA MET A 1 27.16 14.68 -9.93
C MET A 1 27.27 13.18 -9.87
N ALA A 2 27.37 12.59 -8.72
CA ALA A 2 27.76 11.20 -8.57
C ALA A 2 26.53 10.39 -8.15
N LEU A 3 26.08 9.51 -9.01
CA LEU A 3 25.21 8.41 -8.63
C LEU A 3 26.05 7.50 -7.71
N ARG A 4 25.61 7.30 -6.46
CA ARG A 4 26.24 6.31 -5.60
C ARG A 4 25.50 4.99 -5.74
N ILE A 5 26.09 4.09 -6.46
CA ILE A 5 25.72 2.68 -6.43
C ILE A 5 26.84 2.01 -5.62
N ASN A 6 26.54 1.62 -4.39
CA ASN A 6 27.50 0.95 -3.51
C ASN A 6 27.48 -0.54 -3.83
N ASN A 7 28.22 -0.94 -4.76
CA ASN A 7 28.85 -2.24 -5.05
C ASN A 7 29.47 -2.26 -6.44
N LEU A 8 29.84 -1.11 -6.94
CA LEU A 8 30.46 -0.97 -8.25
C LEU A 8 31.95 -1.20 -8.20
N ILE A 9 32.31 -2.37 -8.61
CA ILE A 9 33.62 -2.64 -9.17
C ILE A 9 33.72 -1.91 -10.51
N SER A 10 34.43 -0.84 -10.52
CA SER A 10 35.25 -0.17 -11.55
C SER A 10 34.84 -0.12 -13.03
N ASP A 11 33.70 -0.55 -13.51
CA ASP A 11 33.31 -0.40 -14.92
C ASP A 11 31.80 -0.24 -15.09
N VAL A 12 31.20 0.81 -14.51
CA VAL A 12 29.85 1.19 -14.85
C VAL A 12 29.86 2.32 -15.83
N THR A 13 29.92 1.95 -17.05
CA THR A 13 29.22 2.67 -18.08
C THR A 13 27.74 2.29 -17.92
N GLY A 14 27.00 3.05 -17.09
CA GLY A 14 25.56 2.94 -17.02
C GLY A 14 24.97 3.30 -18.38
N PHE A 15 24.86 2.31 -19.23
CA PHE A 15 24.14 2.48 -20.48
C PHE A 15 22.66 2.22 -20.20
N PRO A 16 21.78 3.17 -20.50
CA PRO A 16 20.37 2.89 -20.57
C PRO A 16 20.17 1.74 -21.56
N VAL A 17 19.73 0.59 -21.06
CA VAL A 17 19.37 -0.53 -21.95
C VAL A 17 18.06 -0.16 -22.63
N PHE A 18 18.14 0.18 -23.90
CA PHE A 18 16.98 0.47 -24.74
C PHE A 18 16.35 -0.85 -25.19
N ALA A 19 15.45 -1.39 -24.41
CA ALA A 19 14.52 -2.41 -24.89
C ALA A 19 13.12 -1.77 -24.96
N GLY A 20 12.84 -0.99 -26.00
CA GLY A 20 11.48 -0.49 -26.29
C GLY A 20 10.90 0.56 -25.36
N GLY A 21 11.66 1.11 -24.42
CA GLY A 21 11.27 2.15 -23.46
C GLY A 21 12.34 3.23 -23.35
N GLY A 22 12.03 4.35 -22.68
CA GLY A 22 12.98 5.43 -22.44
C GLY A 22 14.10 5.06 -21.45
N PRO A 23 14.98 6.01 -21.12
CA PRO A 23 16.07 5.78 -20.17
C PRO A 23 15.54 5.49 -18.75
N ARG A 24 16.10 4.47 -18.13
CA ARG A 24 15.85 4.03 -16.76
C ARG A 24 17.15 3.64 -16.10
N LEU A 25 17.23 3.73 -14.79
CA LEU A 25 18.33 3.18 -14.02
C LEU A 25 18.01 1.73 -13.68
N LEU A 26 18.95 0.83 -13.90
CA LEU A 26 18.79 -0.60 -13.61
C LEU A 26 19.84 -1.04 -12.58
N GLY A 27 19.41 -1.81 -11.59
CA GLY A 27 20.25 -2.64 -10.76
C GLY A 27 20.78 -3.88 -11.49
N PHE A 28 21.26 -4.83 -10.72
CA PHE A 28 21.74 -6.14 -11.20
C PHE A 28 20.85 -7.26 -10.62
N ALA A 29 21.08 -8.49 -11.03
CA ALA A 29 20.43 -9.66 -10.43
C ALA A 29 21.14 -10.13 -9.13
N THR A 30 21.53 -9.19 -8.30
CA THR A 30 22.18 -9.39 -6.99
C THR A 30 21.80 -8.23 -6.09
N PRO A 31 21.83 -8.37 -4.76
CA PRO A 31 21.51 -7.27 -3.86
C PRO A 31 22.26 -5.99 -4.19
N ASP A 32 21.53 -4.91 -4.40
CA ASP A 32 22.04 -3.59 -4.78
C ASP A 32 21.68 -2.51 -3.75
N GLU A 33 22.49 -1.46 -3.68
CA GLU A 33 22.16 -0.23 -2.96
C GLU A 33 22.12 0.92 -3.98
N ILE A 34 20.94 1.46 -4.24
CA ILE A 34 20.69 2.48 -5.26
C ILE A 34 20.14 3.72 -4.58
N GLY A 35 20.90 4.82 -4.58
CA GLY A 35 20.42 6.12 -4.10
C GLY A 35 20.33 7.13 -5.23
N VAL A 36 19.28 7.92 -5.26
CA VAL A 36 19.07 8.98 -6.24
C VAL A 36 19.34 10.33 -5.59
N GLU A 37 20.27 11.09 -6.17
CA GLU A 37 20.55 12.46 -5.71
C GLU A 37 19.55 13.46 -6.31
N ASN A 38 19.23 14.50 -5.56
CA ASN A 38 18.31 15.57 -5.95
C ASN A 38 18.55 16.12 -7.37
N GLY A 39 17.48 16.31 -8.11
CA GLY A 39 17.51 16.87 -9.47
C GLY A 39 17.97 15.92 -10.57
N ASN A 40 18.21 14.66 -10.26
CA ASN A 40 18.82 13.72 -11.21
C ASN A 40 17.82 12.92 -12.07
N LEU A 41 16.58 12.82 -11.65
CA LEU A 41 15.59 11.92 -12.28
C LEU A 41 14.89 12.48 -13.51
N SER A 42 15.02 13.77 -13.78
CA SER A 42 14.60 14.31 -15.11
C SER A 42 15.26 13.60 -16.29
N SER A 43 16.38 12.91 -16.01
CA SER A 43 17.11 12.10 -17.00
C SER A 43 16.61 10.66 -17.11
N PHE A 44 15.79 10.18 -16.14
CA PHE A 44 15.31 8.80 -16.06
C PHE A 44 13.77 8.73 -15.94
N PRO A 45 13.00 9.18 -16.93
CA PRO A 45 11.54 9.27 -16.84
C PRO A 45 10.83 7.91 -16.68
N TRP A 46 11.56 6.80 -16.81
CA TRP A 46 11.06 5.44 -16.62
C TRP A 46 11.39 4.85 -15.25
N GLY A 47 12.10 5.60 -14.39
CA GLY A 47 12.35 5.29 -13.00
C GLY A 47 13.61 4.47 -12.73
N VAL A 48 13.68 3.96 -11.50
CA VAL A 48 14.75 3.15 -10.94
C VAL A 48 14.24 1.74 -10.74
N TRP A 49 15.01 0.74 -11.13
CA TRP A 49 14.62 -0.67 -11.09
C TRP A 49 15.73 -1.50 -10.41
N GLY A 50 15.41 -2.20 -9.32
CA GLY A 50 16.31 -3.13 -8.63
C GLY A 50 16.65 -4.35 -9.48
N LEU A 51 15.68 -5.01 -10.04
CA LEU A 51 15.67 -6.27 -10.78
C LEU A 51 15.55 -7.51 -9.87
N ASP A 52 16.57 -8.38 -9.84
CA ASP A 52 16.55 -9.55 -8.96
C ASP A 52 17.53 -9.32 -7.80
N GLY A 53 17.15 -9.68 -6.62
CA GLY A 53 18.00 -9.53 -5.44
C GLY A 53 17.25 -8.84 -4.32
N ASN A 54 17.85 -8.75 -3.16
CA ASN A 54 17.29 -7.99 -2.05
C ASN A 54 17.91 -6.59 -2.08
N ASP A 55 17.24 -5.66 -2.71
CA ASP A 55 17.77 -4.36 -3.03
C ASP A 55 17.43 -3.29 -1.97
N THR A 56 18.22 -2.22 -1.93
CA THR A 56 17.90 -1.01 -1.17
C THR A 56 17.87 0.17 -2.13
N ILE A 57 16.69 0.76 -2.29
CA ILE A 57 16.46 1.85 -3.26
C ILE A 57 15.97 3.08 -2.51
N GLY A 58 16.70 4.20 -2.69
CA GLY A 58 16.31 5.51 -2.15
C GLY A 58 16.03 6.51 -3.25
N GLY A 59 14.89 7.17 -3.17
CA GLY A 59 14.51 8.29 -4.01
C GLY A 59 15.24 9.59 -3.64
N SER A 60 14.79 10.70 -4.19
CA SER A 60 15.32 12.03 -3.94
C SER A 60 14.31 12.89 -3.18
N SER A 61 14.76 13.91 -2.48
CA SER A 61 13.89 14.79 -1.68
C SER A 61 13.24 15.93 -2.47
N ASP A 62 13.38 15.99 -3.80
CA ASP A 62 12.97 17.16 -4.60
C ASP A 62 12.24 16.81 -5.91
N SER A 63 11.94 15.56 -6.16
CA SER A 63 11.29 15.14 -7.40
C SER A 63 10.36 13.94 -7.22
N ASN A 64 9.48 13.75 -8.15
CA ASN A 64 8.56 12.62 -8.20
C ASN A 64 9.20 11.46 -8.94
N GLU A 65 9.33 10.34 -8.28
CA GLU A 65 10.03 9.18 -8.77
C GLU A 65 9.11 8.02 -9.15
N ARG A 66 9.70 7.06 -9.85
CA ARG A 66 9.17 5.73 -10.02
C ARG A 66 10.21 4.70 -9.64
N LEU A 67 9.97 3.98 -8.55
CA LEU A 67 10.90 3.05 -7.95
C LEU A 67 10.30 1.64 -8.00
N LEU A 68 11.08 0.66 -8.44
CA LEU A 68 10.64 -0.72 -8.61
C LEU A 68 11.70 -1.68 -8.08
N GLY A 69 11.34 -2.52 -7.08
CA GLY A 69 12.19 -3.59 -6.56
C GLY A 69 12.27 -4.75 -7.54
N ASN A 70 11.18 -5.32 -7.95
CA ASN A 70 10.92 -6.47 -8.81
C ASN A 70 10.96 -7.83 -8.10
N ASN A 71 12.08 -8.54 -8.03
CA ASN A 71 12.14 -9.85 -7.36
C ASN A 71 13.13 -9.81 -6.20
N GLY A 72 12.72 -10.24 -5.04
CA GLY A 72 13.52 -10.26 -3.82
C GLY A 72 12.89 -9.42 -2.72
N ASN A 73 13.41 -9.53 -1.51
CA ASN A 73 12.95 -8.74 -0.39
C ASN A 73 13.64 -7.36 -0.42
N ASP A 74 12.94 -6.38 -0.94
CA ASP A 74 13.50 -5.07 -1.21
C ASP A 74 13.16 -4.06 -0.08
N ALA A 75 14.00 -3.03 0.06
CA ALA A 75 13.76 -1.89 0.93
C ALA A 75 13.76 -0.61 0.09
N ILE A 76 12.61 0.04 -0.05
CA ILE A 76 12.43 1.17 -0.97
C ILE A 76 11.85 2.37 -0.22
N GLY A 77 12.50 3.54 -0.35
CA GLY A 77 12.01 4.81 0.18
C GLY A 77 11.92 5.88 -0.90
N GLY A 78 10.78 6.59 -0.99
CA GLY A 78 10.54 7.68 -1.94
C GLY A 78 11.33 8.94 -1.61
N ALA A 79 11.46 9.24 -0.34
CA ALA A 79 12.05 10.43 0.28
C ALA A 79 11.17 11.68 0.18
N GLY A 80 11.03 12.33 -0.96
CA GLY A 80 10.12 13.48 -1.05
C GLY A 80 9.74 13.80 -2.47
N GLY A 81 8.51 14.22 -2.64
CA GLY A 81 7.86 14.34 -3.94
C GLY A 81 6.66 13.41 -3.98
N ASN A 82 5.94 13.37 -5.06
CA ASN A 82 4.81 12.45 -5.21
C ASN A 82 5.30 11.23 -6.01
N ASP A 83 5.58 10.15 -5.32
CA ASP A 83 6.29 9.00 -5.86
C ASP A 83 5.37 7.85 -6.27
N ILE A 84 5.89 6.96 -7.07
CA ILE A 84 5.24 5.70 -7.41
C ILE A 84 6.21 4.57 -7.09
N ILE A 85 5.88 3.77 -6.07
CA ILE A 85 6.72 2.71 -5.55
C ILE A 85 6.04 1.36 -5.78
N TYR A 86 6.78 0.40 -6.31
CA TYR A 86 6.37 -0.98 -6.44
C TYR A 86 7.42 -1.89 -5.81
N GLY A 87 7.04 -2.69 -4.83
CA GLY A 87 7.88 -3.74 -4.26
C GLY A 87 8.15 -4.83 -5.30
N GLY A 88 7.15 -5.61 -5.57
CA GLY A 88 7.20 -6.58 -6.64
C GLY A 88 6.89 -7.99 -6.21
N LYS A 89 7.88 -8.85 -6.02
CA LYS A 89 7.71 -10.18 -5.47
C LYS A 89 8.57 -10.35 -4.23
N ASP A 90 8.12 -11.31 -3.41
CA ASP A 90 8.70 -11.60 -2.11
C ASP A 90 8.36 -10.48 -1.11
N ASN A 91 8.91 -10.46 0.08
CA ASN A 91 8.44 -9.61 1.17
C ASN A 91 9.23 -8.30 1.21
N ASP A 92 8.57 -7.22 0.90
CA ASP A 92 9.16 -5.90 0.75
C ASP A 92 8.91 -4.97 1.95
N LEU A 93 9.78 -3.97 2.10
CA LEU A 93 9.63 -2.85 3.02
C LEU A 93 9.60 -1.55 2.22
N LEU A 94 8.44 -0.89 2.20
CA LEU A 94 8.19 0.26 1.35
C LEU A 94 7.80 1.48 2.19
N ASP A 95 8.29 2.66 1.82
CA ASP A 95 8.00 3.92 2.51
C ASP A 95 7.91 5.06 1.49
N GLY A 96 6.72 5.69 1.37
CA GLY A 96 6.49 6.86 0.52
C GLY A 96 7.30 8.07 1.01
N ASN A 97 7.36 8.28 2.31
CA ASN A 97 7.94 9.41 3.04
C ASN A 97 7.16 10.72 2.88
N GLU A 98 7.72 11.79 2.23
CA GLU A 98 7.02 13.08 2.07
C GLU A 98 6.38 13.19 0.70
N GLY A 99 5.08 13.37 0.61
CA GLY A 99 4.39 13.58 -0.66
C GLY A 99 3.00 12.98 -0.68
N ASN A 100 2.38 12.97 -1.85
CA ASN A 100 1.18 12.19 -2.07
C ASN A 100 1.56 11.01 -2.96
N ASP A 101 1.79 9.88 -2.35
CA ASP A 101 2.46 8.75 -2.95
C ASP A 101 1.51 7.63 -3.40
N VAL A 102 2.02 6.80 -4.27
CA VAL A 102 1.38 5.54 -4.65
C VAL A 102 2.34 4.41 -4.32
N VAL A 103 2.04 3.65 -3.29
CA VAL A 103 2.90 2.58 -2.80
C VAL A 103 2.19 1.23 -2.92
N ARG A 104 2.84 0.25 -3.56
CA ARG A 104 2.30 -1.09 -3.76
C ARG A 104 3.32 -2.17 -3.42
N GLY A 105 2.89 -3.15 -2.60
CA GLY A 105 3.66 -4.36 -2.34
C GLY A 105 3.72 -5.30 -3.54
N ASP A 106 2.59 -5.56 -4.16
CA ASP A 106 2.30 -6.51 -5.24
C ASP A 106 2.21 -7.97 -4.75
N ALA A 107 3.28 -8.70 -4.50
CA ALA A 107 3.18 -10.12 -4.11
C ALA A 107 4.24 -10.52 -3.07
N GLY A 108 3.81 -10.88 -1.91
CA GLY A 108 4.61 -11.18 -0.73
C GLY A 108 3.84 -10.77 0.51
N ASN A 109 4.44 -10.93 1.66
CA ASN A 109 3.93 -10.32 2.88
C ASN A 109 4.72 -9.03 3.11
N ASP A 110 4.13 -7.92 2.74
CA ASP A 110 4.78 -6.63 2.63
C ASP A 110 4.53 -5.75 3.87
N ILE A 111 5.47 -4.85 4.16
CA ILE A 111 5.31 -3.79 5.15
C ILE A 111 5.37 -2.46 4.42
N ILE A 112 4.30 -1.67 4.48
CA ILE A 112 4.12 -0.50 3.66
C ILE A 112 3.72 0.70 4.50
N PHE A 113 4.45 1.79 4.36
CA PHE A 113 4.16 3.10 4.94
C PHE A 113 3.82 4.08 3.83
N GLY A 114 2.70 4.81 3.96
CA GLY A 114 2.37 5.95 3.10
C GLY A 114 3.31 7.11 3.38
N GLY A 115 3.28 7.61 4.60
CA GLY A 115 4.16 8.66 5.09
C GLY A 115 3.45 9.96 5.41
N PHE A 116 3.95 11.09 4.89
CA PHE A 116 3.29 12.39 5.01
C PHE A 116 2.57 12.71 3.72
N GLY A 117 1.29 12.98 3.78
CA GLY A 117 0.50 13.40 2.62
C GLY A 117 -0.74 12.56 2.43
N ASN A 118 -1.39 12.64 1.29
CA ASN A 118 -2.56 11.81 1.02
C ASN A 118 -2.15 10.69 0.07
N ASP A 119 -2.01 9.50 0.60
CA ASP A 119 -1.36 8.40 -0.06
C ASP A 119 -2.34 7.33 -0.56
N LEU A 120 -1.91 6.58 -1.55
CA LEU A 120 -2.56 5.37 -1.98
C LEU A 120 -1.67 4.17 -1.65
N VAL A 121 -2.03 3.46 -0.61
CA VAL A 121 -1.29 2.31 -0.09
C VAL A 121 -2.01 1.03 -0.46
N ARG A 122 -1.31 0.09 -1.08
CA ARG A 122 -1.89 -1.17 -1.52
C ARG A 122 -0.96 -2.34 -1.25
N GLY A 123 -1.43 -3.34 -0.50
CA GLY A 123 -0.71 -4.58 -0.22
C GLY A 123 -0.55 -5.43 -1.48
N GLY A 124 -1.54 -6.22 -1.81
CA GLY A 124 -1.54 -7.02 -3.04
C GLY A 124 -1.87 -8.48 -2.82
N GLN A 125 -0.92 -9.38 -2.91
CA GLN A 125 -1.10 -10.79 -2.58
C GLN A 125 -0.18 -11.15 -1.41
N GLY A 126 -0.74 -11.63 -0.32
CA GLY A 126 -0.03 -11.99 0.89
C GLY A 126 -0.71 -11.38 2.10
N ASP A 127 -0.20 -11.65 3.27
CA ASP A 127 -0.69 -11.03 4.50
C ASP A 127 0.19 -9.80 4.74
N ASP A 128 -0.37 -8.61 4.45
CA ASP A 128 0.34 -7.35 4.39
C ASP A 128 0.07 -6.48 5.63
N ASP A 129 1.01 -5.58 5.95
CA ASP A 129 0.90 -4.60 7.02
C ASP A 129 1.01 -3.18 6.41
N LEU A 130 -0.11 -2.46 6.39
CA LEU A 130 -0.27 -1.16 5.74
C LEU A 130 -0.52 -0.07 6.77
N ASP A 131 0.28 0.98 6.70
CA ASP A 131 0.18 2.16 7.56
C ASP A 131 0.13 3.43 6.68
N GLY A 132 -0.97 4.19 6.77
CA GLY A 132 -1.16 5.45 6.04
C GLY A 132 -0.26 6.56 6.58
N ASN A 133 -0.09 6.63 7.90
CA ASN A 133 0.60 7.65 8.69
C ASN A 133 -0.12 9.01 8.70
N GLU A 134 0.50 10.13 8.23
CA GLU A 134 -0.12 11.46 8.30
C GLU A 134 -0.80 11.83 6.97
N GLY A 135 -2.10 12.00 6.97
CA GLY A 135 -2.81 12.44 5.78
C GLY A 135 -4.24 11.91 5.67
N ASN A 136 -4.84 12.04 4.51
CA ASN A 136 -6.10 11.36 4.22
C ASN A 136 -5.80 10.28 3.19
N ASP A 137 -5.68 9.06 3.66
CA ASP A 137 -5.09 7.98 2.92
C ASP A 137 -6.13 6.99 2.39
N PHE A 138 -5.72 6.22 1.40
CA PHE A 138 -6.53 5.18 0.81
C PHE A 138 -5.80 3.85 0.90
N LEU A 139 -6.28 2.97 1.80
CA LEU A 139 -5.63 1.71 2.13
C LEU A 139 -6.40 0.53 1.55
N VAL A 140 -5.71 -0.35 0.83
CA VAL A 140 -6.26 -1.55 0.19
C VAL A 140 -5.37 -2.75 0.46
N GLY A 141 -5.84 -3.71 1.25
CA GLY A 141 -5.09 -4.95 1.49
C GLY A 141 -5.01 -5.84 0.25
N ASP A 142 -6.08 -6.02 -0.46
CA ASP A 142 -6.31 -6.93 -1.59
C ASP A 142 -6.48 -8.39 -1.17
N ARG A 143 -5.50 -9.28 -1.37
CA ARG A 143 -5.62 -10.71 -1.08
C ARG A 143 -4.75 -11.10 0.09
N GLY A 144 -5.35 -11.61 1.13
CA GLY A 144 -4.65 -12.04 2.32
C GLY A 144 -5.46 -11.79 3.57
N VAL A 145 -4.77 -11.76 4.67
CA VAL A 145 -5.26 -11.24 5.95
C VAL A 145 -4.39 -10.04 6.26
N ASP A 146 -4.91 -8.88 5.92
CA ASP A 146 -4.13 -7.67 5.95
C ASP A 146 -4.42 -6.86 7.22
N VAL A 147 -3.42 -6.13 7.69
CA VAL A 147 -3.55 -5.18 8.79
C VAL A 147 -3.51 -3.77 8.21
N LEU A 148 -4.54 -2.97 8.49
CA LEU A 148 -4.70 -1.63 7.95
C LEU A 148 -4.76 -0.63 9.11
N THR A 149 -3.83 0.31 9.13
CA THR A 149 -3.74 1.41 10.09
C THR A 149 -3.77 2.72 9.33
N GLY A 150 -4.69 3.63 9.67
CA GLY A 150 -4.81 4.94 9.01
C GLY A 150 -3.90 5.99 9.64
N ASP A 151 -3.76 5.94 10.96
CA ASP A 151 -3.15 6.94 11.83
C ASP A 151 -3.91 8.27 11.81
N SER A 152 -3.33 9.35 11.34
CA SER A 152 -3.94 10.68 11.47
C SER A 152 -4.51 11.23 10.18
N GLY A 153 -5.80 11.50 10.19
CA GLY A 153 -6.52 12.04 9.05
C GLY A 153 -7.89 11.43 8.85
N GLY A 154 -8.44 11.59 7.68
CA GLY A 154 -9.71 10.97 7.30
C GLY A 154 -9.48 9.92 6.23
N ASP A 155 -9.31 8.68 6.67
CA ASP A 155 -8.80 7.59 5.84
C ASP A 155 -9.90 6.73 5.23
N ILE A 156 -9.58 6.07 4.14
CA ILE A 156 -10.50 5.15 3.47
C ILE A 156 -9.89 3.74 3.46
N PHE A 157 -10.48 2.86 4.27
CA PHE A 157 -10.11 1.45 4.35
C PHE A 157 -10.98 0.64 3.39
N VAL A 158 -10.38 0.00 2.40
CA VAL A 158 -11.11 -0.75 1.38
C VAL A 158 -11.20 -2.22 1.74
N LEU A 159 -12.40 -2.67 2.05
CA LEU A 159 -12.70 -4.07 2.30
C LEU A 159 -13.23 -4.77 1.05
N ARG A 160 -12.71 -5.97 0.79
CA ARG A 160 -13.11 -6.81 -0.32
C ARG A 160 -13.82 -8.07 0.16
N SER A 161 -14.83 -8.50 -0.59
CA SER A 161 -15.40 -9.83 -0.39
C SER A 161 -14.50 -10.87 -1.06
N ASN A 162 -13.59 -11.45 -0.32
CA ASN A 162 -12.78 -12.55 -0.83
C ASN A 162 -13.63 -13.82 -0.95
N GLU A 163 -14.24 -14.03 -2.11
CA GLU A 163 -15.05 -15.24 -2.36
C GLU A 163 -14.20 -16.53 -2.40
N GLU A 164 -12.89 -16.46 -2.50
CA GLU A 164 -12.00 -17.60 -2.68
C GLU A 164 -11.38 -18.16 -1.39
N PHE A 165 -11.45 -17.46 -0.26
CA PHE A 165 -10.78 -17.89 0.97
C PHE A 165 -11.77 -18.05 2.13
N GLY A 166 -11.57 -19.11 2.92
CA GLY A 166 -12.48 -19.50 4.00
C GLY A 166 -12.51 -18.47 5.15
N VAL A 167 -13.30 -18.77 6.15
CA VAL A 167 -13.79 -17.96 7.27
C VAL A 167 -12.73 -17.17 8.10
N ASN A 168 -11.44 -17.30 7.80
CA ASN A 168 -10.33 -16.69 8.55
C ASN A 168 -9.46 -15.73 7.73
N ALA A 169 -9.97 -15.20 6.64
CA ALA A 169 -9.21 -14.34 5.72
C ALA A 169 -9.85 -12.94 5.63
N ALA A 170 -10.01 -12.28 6.75
CA ALA A 170 -10.56 -10.94 6.80
C ALA A 170 -9.48 -9.94 7.21
N ASP A 171 -9.47 -8.81 6.55
CA ASP A 171 -8.61 -7.69 6.90
C ASP A 171 -8.99 -7.08 8.25
N VAL A 172 -8.01 -6.54 8.93
CA VAL A 172 -8.15 -5.93 10.25
C VAL A 172 -7.82 -4.45 10.17
N ILE A 173 -8.80 -3.60 10.48
CA ILE A 173 -8.61 -2.17 10.65
C ILE A 173 -8.31 -1.91 12.14
N THR A 174 -7.18 -1.28 12.44
CA THR A 174 -6.66 -1.20 13.81
C THR A 174 -7.08 0.06 14.57
N ASP A 175 -7.38 1.16 13.87
CA ASP A 175 -7.52 2.48 14.50
C ASP A 175 -8.63 3.36 13.92
N PHE A 176 -9.68 2.77 13.39
CA PHE A 176 -10.80 3.47 12.77
C PHE A 176 -11.38 4.58 13.66
N ARG A 177 -11.45 5.83 13.14
CA ARG A 177 -11.95 7.01 13.83
C ARG A 177 -12.93 7.81 12.97
N PHE A 178 -14.19 7.55 13.15
CA PHE A 178 -15.25 8.23 12.37
C PHE A 178 -15.25 9.75 12.53
N ASP A 179 -14.87 10.24 13.71
CA ASP A 179 -14.82 11.69 14.02
C ASP A 179 -13.62 12.40 13.37
N GLU A 180 -12.58 11.70 12.99
CA GLU A 180 -11.47 12.20 12.17
C GLU A 180 -11.79 12.18 10.68
N GLY A 181 -12.81 11.46 10.27
CA GLY A 181 -13.28 11.42 8.90
C GLY A 181 -13.17 10.08 8.21
N ASP A 182 -12.77 9.04 8.93
CA ASP A 182 -12.57 7.72 8.37
C ASP A 182 -13.81 7.10 7.75
N ARG A 183 -13.59 6.33 6.71
CA ARG A 183 -14.61 5.64 5.95
C ARG A 183 -14.18 4.23 5.58
N ILE A 184 -15.15 3.36 5.41
CA ILE A 184 -14.95 2.01 4.88
C ILE A 184 -15.44 1.97 3.44
N GLY A 185 -14.51 1.74 2.52
CA GLY A 185 -14.79 1.56 1.11
C GLY A 185 -15.20 0.13 0.80
N LEU A 186 -16.29 -0.05 0.05
CA LEU A 186 -16.80 -1.37 -0.33
C LEU A 186 -16.59 -1.64 -1.82
N THR A 187 -16.16 -2.85 -2.13
CA THR A 187 -15.87 -3.30 -3.51
C THR A 187 -16.73 -4.49 -3.92
N ASP A 188 -16.51 -4.99 -5.13
CA ASP A 188 -17.14 -6.20 -5.66
C ASP A 188 -18.66 -6.20 -5.66
N GLY A 189 -19.25 -5.00 -5.74
CA GLY A 189 -20.68 -4.81 -5.70
C GLY A 189 -21.31 -5.02 -4.34
N LEU A 190 -20.51 -5.05 -3.28
CA LEU A 190 -21.01 -4.94 -1.91
C LEU A 190 -21.58 -3.54 -1.68
N THR A 191 -22.66 -3.51 -0.93
CA THR A 191 -23.27 -2.27 -0.42
C THR A 191 -23.49 -2.43 1.07
N GLU A 192 -23.69 -1.33 1.77
CA GLU A 192 -24.00 -1.36 3.20
C GLU A 192 -25.16 -2.31 3.53
N LEU A 193 -26.14 -2.45 2.62
CA LEU A 193 -27.28 -3.38 2.77
C LEU A 193 -26.89 -4.86 2.73
N ASP A 194 -25.74 -5.17 2.20
CA ASP A 194 -25.19 -6.53 2.14
C ASP A 194 -24.38 -6.89 3.38
N LEU A 195 -24.21 -5.96 4.31
CA LEU A 195 -23.43 -6.15 5.52
C LEU A 195 -24.32 -6.49 6.71
N LEU A 196 -23.78 -7.25 7.63
CA LEU A 196 -24.32 -7.53 8.96
C LEU A 196 -23.31 -7.09 10.00
N PHE A 197 -23.79 -6.36 10.96
CA PHE A 197 -23.09 -5.99 12.19
C PHE A 197 -23.81 -6.71 13.31
N PRO A 198 -23.35 -7.89 13.73
CA PRO A 198 -24.02 -8.65 14.77
C PRO A 198 -23.92 -7.89 16.10
N ASP A 199 -25.04 -7.38 16.61
CA ASP A 199 -25.12 -6.61 17.86
C ASP A 199 -24.54 -7.33 19.10
N ASP A 200 -24.36 -8.66 19.00
CA ASP A 200 -23.92 -9.52 20.10
C ASP A 200 -22.50 -10.08 19.90
N ASN A 201 -21.79 -9.72 18.84
CA ASN A 201 -20.50 -10.29 18.47
C ASN A 201 -19.37 -9.29 18.55
N LEU A 202 -19.36 -8.49 19.60
CA LEU A 202 -18.12 -7.91 20.05
C LEU A 202 -17.23 -9.07 20.49
N ILE A 203 -16.12 -9.24 19.84
CA ILE A 203 -15.12 -10.25 20.17
C ILE A 203 -13.87 -9.55 20.68
N ALA A 204 -13.11 -10.19 21.53
CA ALA A 204 -11.75 -9.76 21.82
C ALA A 204 -10.83 -10.39 20.77
N TYR A 205 -10.74 -9.78 19.61
CA TYR A 205 -9.97 -10.31 18.49
C TYR A 205 -8.46 -10.17 18.71
N ASP A 206 -8.04 -9.04 19.25
CA ASP A 206 -6.63 -8.72 19.49
C ASP A 206 -6.06 -9.31 20.80
N ASN A 207 -6.86 -10.09 21.56
CA ASN A 207 -6.50 -10.66 22.86
C ASN A 207 -6.18 -9.64 23.97
N ASP A 208 -6.59 -8.40 23.86
CA ASP A 208 -6.45 -7.38 24.90
C ASP A 208 -7.39 -7.67 26.11
N GLY A 209 -8.34 -8.56 25.92
CA GLY A 209 -9.34 -8.97 26.91
C GLY A 209 -10.54 -8.02 27.01
N ILE A 210 -10.63 -7.04 26.13
CA ILE A 210 -11.76 -6.12 25.99
C ILE A 210 -12.61 -6.59 24.81
N VAL A 211 -13.91 -6.65 24.98
CA VAL A 211 -14.85 -7.10 23.94
C VAL A 211 -15.43 -5.86 23.28
N ASN A 212 -14.70 -5.28 22.36
CA ASN A 212 -15.05 -4.04 21.66
C ASN A 212 -14.64 -4.05 20.17
N ASP A 213 -14.25 -5.21 19.64
CA ASP A 213 -13.93 -5.33 18.22
C ASP A 213 -15.17 -5.67 17.42
N MET A 214 -15.34 -5.02 16.28
CA MET A 214 -16.48 -5.18 15.40
C MET A 214 -16.15 -6.10 14.23
N VAL A 215 -16.91 -7.16 14.07
CA VAL A 215 -16.85 -8.05 12.91
C VAL A 215 -17.87 -7.62 11.86
N ILE A 216 -17.41 -7.40 10.64
CA ILE A 216 -18.25 -7.08 9.49
C ILE A 216 -18.48 -8.35 8.68
N LEU A 217 -19.75 -8.75 8.55
CA LEU A 217 -20.13 -9.95 7.82
C LEU A 217 -20.87 -9.62 6.52
N ASN A 218 -20.60 -10.40 5.48
CA ASN A 218 -21.39 -10.40 4.28
C ASN A 218 -22.71 -11.17 4.56
N ARG A 219 -23.84 -10.47 4.50
CA ARG A 219 -25.19 -11.02 4.76
C ARG A 219 -25.56 -12.16 3.83
N ARG A 220 -25.03 -12.19 2.59
CA ARG A 220 -25.42 -13.16 1.58
C ARG A 220 -24.85 -14.55 1.84
N ASN A 221 -23.64 -14.62 2.38
CA ASN A 221 -22.92 -15.88 2.57
C ASN A 221 -22.37 -16.10 4.00
N GLY A 222 -22.46 -15.08 4.87
CA GLY A 222 -21.99 -15.14 6.24
C GLY A 222 -20.46 -15.10 6.39
N GLN A 223 -19.73 -14.75 5.33
CA GLN A 223 -18.30 -14.58 5.41
C GLN A 223 -17.94 -13.31 6.15
N ILE A 224 -16.81 -13.32 6.85
CA ILE A 224 -16.23 -12.12 7.44
C ILE A 224 -15.62 -11.30 6.28
N VAL A 225 -15.96 -10.02 6.23
CA VAL A 225 -15.45 -9.07 5.24
C VAL A 225 -14.31 -8.26 5.85
N GLY A 226 -14.39 -7.96 7.13
CA GLY A 226 -13.37 -7.22 7.85
C GLY A 226 -13.61 -7.25 9.35
N VAL A 227 -12.60 -6.85 10.09
CA VAL A 227 -12.65 -6.62 11.54
C VAL A 227 -12.17 -5.20 11.81
N VAL A 228 -12.91 -4.46 12.63
CA VAL A 228 -12.50 -3.12 13.11
C VAL A 228 -12.22 -3.22 14.59
N LEU A 229 -10.99 -2.97 15.00
CA LEU A 229 -10.61 -3.03 16.41
C LEU A 229 -11.11 -1.79 17.16
N ASN A 230 -11.48 -2.01 18.41
CA ASN A 230 -11.89 -0.95 19.34
C ASN A 230 -13.08 -0.10 18.86
N ALA A 231 -13.92 -0.60 17.94
CA ALA A 231 -15.08 0.11 17.41
C ALA A 231 -16.39 -0.46 17.98
N ASP A 232 -17.40 0.39 18.09
CA ASP A 232 -18.77 -0.03 18.40
C ASP A 232 -19.70 0.14 17.18
N SER A 233 -20.88 -0.51 17.21
CA SER A 233 -21.84 -0.46 16.12
C SER A 233 -22.35 0.96 15.77
N PHE A 234 -22.21 1.89 16.71
CA PHE A 234 -22.63 3.28 16.51
C PHE A 234 -21.63 4.07 15.66
N GLU A 235 -20.34 3.77 15.78
CA GLU A 235 -19.29 4.46 15.03
C GLU A 235 -19.32 4.11 13.55
N LEU A 236 -19.77 2.90 13.20
CA LEU A 236 -19.85 2.47 11.81
C LEU A 236 -21.10 2.96 11.06
N VAL A 237 -22.09 3.55 11.76
CA VAL A 237 -23.27 4.10 11.08
C VAL A 237 -22.89 5.30 10.20
N GLY A 238 -23.02 5.14 8.90
CA GLY A 238 -22.66 6.16 7.91
C GLY A 238 -21.19 6.18 7.50
N ALA A 239 -20.39 5.23 8.01
CA ALA A 239 -18.98 5.11 7.67
C ALA A 239 -18.72 4.57 6.25
N PHE A 240 -19.72 3.97 5.61
CA PHE A 240 -19.53 3.23 4.37
C PHE A 240 -19.69 4.12 3.13
N GLU A 241 -18.81 3.91 2.18
CA GLU A 241 -18.92 4.50 0.85
C GLU A 241 -18.54 3.47 -0.23
N GLN A 242 -18.94 3.75 -1.47
CA GLN A 242 -18.50 2.94 -2.60
C GLN A 242 -17.07 3.32 -2.96
N ALA A 243 -16.15 2.39 -2.81
CA ALA A 243 -14.78 2.59 -3.27
C ALA A 243 -14.76 2.89 -4.77
N SER A 244 -14.06 3.93 -5.15
CA SER A 244 -13.99 4.34 -6.55
C SER A 244 -13.39 3.21 -7.40
N PRO A 245 -14.04 2.82 -8.53
CA PRO A 245 -13.44 1.88 -9.47
C PRO A 245 -12.07 2.31 -9.98
N PHE A 246 -11.76 3.60 -9.93
CA PHE A 246 -10.47 4.16 -10.32
C PHE A 246 -9.34 3.76 -9.35
N ALA A 247 -9.59 3.75 -8.06
CA ALA A 247 -8.61 3.32 -7.07
C ALA A 247 -8.31 1.82 -7.18
N LEU A 248 -9.24 1.04 -7.70
CA LEU A 248 -9.14 -0.41 -7.87
C LEU A 248 -8.53 -0.82 -9.21
N ALA A 249 -8.64 0.03 -10.23
CA ALA A 249 -8.19 -0.24 -11.61
C ALA A 249 -6.72 0.12 -11.85
N ILE A 250 -5.90 0.20 -10.81
CA ILE A 250 -4.48 0.54 -10.94
C ILE A 250 -3.69 -0.60 -11.57
N ASN A 251 -3.94 -0.82 -12.84
CA ASN A 251 -3.06 -1.53 -13.74
C ASN A 251 -2.26 -0.51 -14.56
N GLY A 252 -1.19 -0.05 -13.95
CA GLY A 252 0.11 0.20 -14.61
C GLY A 252 0.25 1.32 -15.63
N SER A 253 -0.61 2.29 -15.85
CA SER A 253 -0.23 3.26 -16.89
C SER A 253 -0.73 4.69 -16.84
N GLN A 254 -1.61 5.11 -15.99
CA GLN A 254 -1.85 6.57 -15.86
C GLN A 254 -2.52 6.95 -14.55
N PHE A 255 -1.83 7.68 -13.68
CA PHE A 255 -2.42 8.45 -12.60
C PHE A 255 -2.48 9.92 -12.99
N GLN A 256 -3.67 10.47 -12.93
CA GLN A 256 -3.86 11.87 -12.65
C GLN A 256 -4.73 11.94 -11.38
N PHE A 257 -4.16 12.42 -10.28
CA PHE A 257 -4.96 12.93 -9.19
C PHE A 257 -5.80 14.07 -9.74
N LEU A 258 -7.10 13.89 -9.78
CA LEU A 258 -8.02 15.00 -9.95
C LEU A 258 -8.17 15.66 -8.58
N ALA A 259 -7.61 16.86 -8.49
CA ALA A 259 -7.75 17.77 -7.36
C ALA A 259 -9.21 18.18 -7.14
#